data_8f89c619d915fe78e603076a2b8cae1c
#
_entry.id   8f89c619d915fe78e603076a2b8cae1c
#
_cell.length_a   1.000
_cell.length_b   1.000
_cell.length_c   1.000
_cell.angle_alpha   90.00
_cell.angle_beta   90.00
_cell.angle_gamma   90.00
#
_symmetry.space_group_name_H-M   'P 1'
#
loop_
_entity.id
_entity.type
_entity.pdbx_description
1 polymer ?
#
loop_
_entity_poly.entity_id
_entity_poly.type
_entity_poly.pdbx_seq_one_letter_code
_entity_poly.pdbx_strand_id
1 'polypeptide(L)'
;GRGETVDLKDFGKSSVFNEYFGSGLSSIVFQEIREARSLAYSAYVNYSRAGEKGKHDYVVNYIGTQANKLGQAVEAMNGLMANLPQIPAQFDNAKNSSLKQIASQRLTKQNIYFNYLATQKLGFNHDIRKDVYAEIQNLDLAKLTNFYNQKIKPISYNTAIIGKKENLDMAAISKMGEFVEVSLEEIFGY
;
A
#
# COMPACT_ATOMS: atom_id res chain seq x y z
N GLY A 1 1.49 -7.22 5.57
CA GLY A 1 0.69 -7.48 6.77
C GLY A 1 -0.80 -7.56 6.50
N ARG A 2 -1.52 -8.27 7.32
CA ARG A 2 -2.97 -8.44 7.23
C ARG A 2 -3.67 -7.33 8.02
N GLY A 3 -4.58 -6.61 7.36
CA GLY A 3 -5.40 -5.57 7.98
C GLY A 3 -6.73 -6.09 8.54
N GLU A 4 -7.64 -5.16 8.81
CA GLU A 4 -9.00 -5.46 9.25
C GLU A 4 -9.91 -5.85 8.07
N THR A 5 -11.17 -6.18 8.35
CA THR A 5 -12.17 -6.42 7.31
C THR A 5 -12.54 -5.12 6.60
N VAL A 6 -12.86 -5.24 5.31
CA VAL A 6 -13.20 -4.09 4.46
C VAL A 6 -14.34 -3.24 5.01
N ASP A 7 -14.13 -1.92 5.08
CA ASP A 7 -15.14 -0.92 5.42
C ASP A 7 -15.18 0.16 4.33
N LEU A 8 -16.39 0.52 3.85
CA LEU A 8 -16.56 1.57 2.83
C LEU A 8 -15.98 2.92 3.28
N LYS A 9 -16.09 3.23 4.58
CA LYS A 9 -15.56 4.48 5.16
C LYS A 9 -14.06 4.66 5.02
N ASP A 10 -13.33 3.62 4.63
CA ASP A 10 -11.87 3.64 4.45
C ASP A 10 -11.46 3.64 2.97
N PHE A 11 -12.41 3.61 2.03
CA PHE A 11 -12.11 3.54 0.60
C PHE A 11 -11.42 4.80 0.07
N GLY A 12 -11.93 5.98 0.43
CA GLY A 12 -11.31 7.24 0.05
C GLY A 12 -9.97 7.45 0.75
N LYS A 13 -9.91 7.15 2.06
CA LYS A 13 -8.67 7.28 2.84
C LYS A 13 -7.56 6.36 2.31
N SER A 14 -7.87 5.09 2.04
CA SER A 14 -6.89 4.15 1.48
C SER A 14 -6.43 4.52 0.08
N SER A 15 -7.32 5.08 -0.76
CA SER A 15 -6.96 5.60 -2.08
C SER A 15 -5.98 6.76 -1.98
N VAL A 16 -6.29 7.76 -1.14
CA VAL A 16 -5.41 8.92 -0.93
C VAL A 16 -4.11 8.50 -0.21
N PHE A 17 -4.16 7.56 0.72
CA PHE A 17 -2.96 7.01 1.35
C PHE A 17 -2.01 6.40 0.32
N ASN A 18 -2.52 5.57 -0.57
CA ASN A 18 -1.70 4.95 -1.61
C ASN A 18 -1.05 6.01 -2.52
N GLU A 19 -1.79 7.02 -2.94
CA GLU A 19 -1.27 8.11 -3.79
C GLU A 19 -0.28 9.02 -3.05
N TYR A 20 -0.55 9.34 -1.78
CA TYR A 20 0.26 10.23 -0.97
C TYR A 20 1.55 9.57 -0.49
N PHE A 21 1.39 8.40 0.14
CA PHE A 21 2.50 7.74 0.84
C PHE A 21 3.14 6.67 -0.01
N GLY A 22 2.33 5.83 -0.66
CA GLY A 22 2.75 4.49 -1.00
C GLY A 22 3.19 4.28 -2.43
N SER A 23 2.51 4.82 -3.43
CA SER A 23 2.73 4.46 -4.83
C SER A 23 2.66 5.66 -5.76
N GLY A 24 3.37 5.56 -6.89
CA GLY A 24 3.50 6.67 -7.83
C GLY A 24 4.77 7.49 -7.64
N LEU A 25 5.13 8.24 -8.68
CA LEU A 25 6.40 8.99 -8.74
C LEU A 25 6.49 10.13 -7.70
N SER A 26 5.36 10.65 -7.26
CA SER A 26 5.27 11.72 -6.26
C SER A 26 5.04 11.21 -4.84
N SER A 27 4.91 9.89 -4.64
CA SER A 27 4.68 9.31 -3.31
C SER A 27 5.90 9.48 -2.40
N ILE A 28 5.66 9.56 -1.10
CA ILE A 28 6.72 9.72 -0.10
C ILE A 28 7.72 8.56 -0.18
N VAL A 29 7.24 7.32 -0.28
CA VAL A 29 8.10 6.13 -0.37
C VAL A 29 9.02 6.19 -1.59
N PHE A 30 8.49 6.57 -2.75
CA PHE A 30 9.29 6.67 -3.95
C PHE A 30 10.35 7.77 -3.82
N GLN A 31 9.95 8.95 -3.37
CA GLN A 31 10.85 10.09 -3.22
C GLN A 31 11.97 9.83 -2.20
N GLU A 32 11.64 9.22 -1.06
CA GLU A 32 12.59 8.98 0.02
C GLU A 32 13.51 7.77 -0.24
N ILE A 33 12.98 6.66 -0.74
CA ILE A 33 13.75 5.41 -0.90
C ILE A 33 14.54 5.44 -2.20
N ARG A 34 13.91 5.85 -3.31
CA ARG A 34 14.55 5.81 -4.62
C ARG A 34 15.30 7.09 -4.92
N GLU A 35 14.63 8.25 -4.89
CA GLU A 35 15.20 9.50 -5.40
C GLU A 35 16.23 10.10 -4.42
N ALA A 36 15.87 10.27 -3.16
CA ALA A 36 16.74 10.92 -2.19
C ALA A 36 17.91 10.06 -1.73
N ARG A 37 17.68 8.73 -1.55
CA ARG A 37 18.67 7.82 -0.95
C ARG A 37 19.28 6.83 -1.94
N SER A 38 18.73 6.68 -3.13
CA SER A 38 19.19 5.69 -4.13
C SER A 38 19.32 4.27 -3.58
N LEU A 39 18.43 3.91 -2.65
CA LEU A 39 18.46 2.61 -1.97
C LEU A 39 17.78 1.51 -2.78
N ALA A 40 16.85 1.85 -3.65
CA ALA A 40 16.10 0.87 -4.43
C ALA A 40 15.81 1.38 -5.84
N TYR A 41 15.73 0.47 -6.80
CA TYR A 41 15.24 0.78 -8.15
C TYR A 41 13.72 0.98 -8.14
N SER A 42 13.02 0.19 -7.35
CA SER A 42 11.57 0.28 -7.20
C SER A 42 11.21 0.08 -5.72
N ALA A 43 10.37 0.97 -5.20
CA ALA A 43 9.83 0.87 -3.86
C ALA A 43 8.40 1.40 -3.84
N TYR A 44 7.52 0.69 -3.15
CA TYR A 44 6.15 1.15 -2.91
C TYR A 44 5.56 0.52 -1.66
N VAL A 45 4.54 1.18 -1.13
CA VAL A 45 3.63 0.66 -0.13
C VAL A 45 2.22 0.73 -0.69
N ASN A 46 1.45 -0.31 -0.56
CA ASN A 46 0.07 -0.33 -1.04
C ASN A 46 -0.87 -0.90 0.04
N TYR A 47 -1.88 -0.14 0.40
CA TYR A 47 -3.02 -0.63 1.14
C TYR A 47 -4.00 -1.23 0.14
N SER A 48 -4.04 -2.56 0.09
CA SER A 48 -4.89 -3.33 -0.80
C SER A 48 -6.18 -3.72 -0.09
N ARG A 49 -7.28 -3.18 -0.57
CA ARG A 49 -8.61 -3.50 -0.04
C ARG A 49 -9.06 -4.86 -0.54
N ALA A 50 -9.75 -5.59 0.31
CA ALA A 50 -10.39 -6.82 -0.10
C ALA A 50 -11.51 -6.55 -1.12
N GLY A 51 -11.67 -7.44 -2.08
CA GLY A 51 -12.72 -7.37 -3.11
C GLY A 51 -14.07 -7.90 -2.66
N GLU A 52 -14.19 -8.40 -1.42
CA GLU A 52 -15.41 -9.03 -0.90
C GLU A 52 -15.62 -8.66 0.57
N LYS A 53 -16.90 -8.53 0.95
CA LYS A 53 -17.30 -8.30 2.35
C LYS A 53 -16.80 -9.44 3.25
N GLY A 54 -16.29 -9.09 4.42
CA GLY A 54 -15.79 -10.06 5.41
C GLY A 54 -14.39 -10.60 5.11
N LYS A 55 -13.78 -10.25 3.99
CA LYS A 55 -12.37 -10.51 3.73
C LYS A 55 -11.52 -9.40 4.32
N HIS A 56 -10.24 -9.71 4.56
CA HIS A 56 -9.29 -8.77 5.15
C HIS A 56 -8.56 -7.96 4.09
N ASP A 57 -8.35 -6.70 4.43
CA ASP A 57 -7.42 -5.83 3.71
C ASP A 57 -5.97 -6.25 3.95
N TYR A 58 -5.07 -5.82 3.08
CA TYR A 58 -3.64 -6.11 3.17
C TYR A 58 -2.82 -4.83 3.01
N VAL A 59 -1.71 -4.75 3.72
CA VAL A 59 -0.65 -3.78 3.42
C VAL A 59 0.54 -4.55 2.85
N VAL A 60 0.98 -4.14 1.67
CA VAL A 60 2.13 -4.71 0.98
C VAL A 60 3.19 -3.62 0.85
N ASN A 61 4.38 -3.91 1.34
CA ASN A 61 5.58 -3.09 1.16
C ASN A 61 6.49 -3.85 0.20
N TYR A 62 6.98 -3.18 -0.83
CA TYR A 62 7.89 -3.76 -1.82
C TYR A 62 9.15 -2.92 -1.94
N ILE A 63 10.30 -3.58 -2.00
CA ILE A 63 11.60 -2.96 -2.22
C ILE A 63 12.39 -3.82 -3.20
N GLY A 64 12.65 -3.29 -4.39
CA GLY A 64 13.57 -3.89 -5.36
C GLY A 64 14.94 -3.22 -5.26
N THR A 65 15.87 -3.86 -4.54
CA THR A 65 17.19 -3.29 -4.20
C THR A 65 18.33 -4.22 -4.56
N GLN A 66 19.56 -3.71 -4.52
CA GLN A 66 20.76 -4.51 -4.58
C GLN A 66 20.97 -5.25 -3.25
N ALA A 67 21.52 -6.47 -3.31
CA ALA A 67 21.68 -7.32 -2.14
C ALA A 67 22.47 -6.64 -1.01
N ASN A 68 23.53 -5.91 -1.35
CA ASN A 68 24.37 -5.17 -0.40
C ASN A 68 23.70 -3.94 0.22
N LYS A 69 22.55 -3.49 -0.33
CA LYS A 69 21.75 -2.36 0.19
C LYS A 69 20.50 -2.81 0.95
N LEU A 70 20.22 -4.11 1.00
CA LEU A 70 18.98 -4.66 1.56
C LEU A 70 18.70 -4.14 2.97
N GLY A 71 19.69 -4.25 3.88
CA GLY A 71 19.53 -3.81 5.27
C GLY A 71 19.16 -2.32 5.38
N GLN A 72 19.87 -1.46 4.66
CA GLN A 72 19.60 -0.01 4.65
C GLN A 72 18.23 0.32 4.04
N ALA A 73 17.84 -0.38 2.98
CA ALA A 73 16.56 -0.15 2.32
C ALA A 73 15.38 -0.57 3.21
N VAL A 74 15.49 -1.70 3.92
CA VAL A 74 14.48 -2.16 4.88
C VAL A 74 14.40 -1.22 6.08
N GLU A 75 15.54 -0.79 6.63
CA GLU A 75 15.58 0.17 7.74
C GLU A 75 14.90 1.51 7.35
N ALA A 76 15.22 2.03 6.15
CA ALA A 76 14.60 3.25 5.63
C ALA A 76 13.07 3.10 5.46
N MET A 77 12.61 1.96 4.90
CA MET A 77 11.18 1.67 4.78
C MET A 77 10.49 1.58 6.15
N ASN A 78 11.10 0.86 7.09
CA ASN A 78 10.56 0.75 8.45
C ASN A 78 10.51 2.11 9.15
N GLY A 79 11.49 2.98 8.94
CA GLY A 79 11.49 4.35 9.42
C GLY A 79 10.32 5.18 8.88
N LEU A 80 10.04 5.08 7.58
CA LEU A 80 8.88 5.73 6.96
C LEU A 80 7.56 5.13 7.47
N MET A 81 7.52 3.80 7.67
CA MET A 81 6.34 3.10 8.20
C MET A 81 6.13 3.31 9.71
N ALA A 82 7.08 3.87 10.43
CA ALA A 82 6.89 4.17 11.86
C ALA A 82 6.00 5.40 12.09
N ASN A 83 6.11 6.41 11.24
CA ASN A 83 5.33 7.64 11.34
C ASN A 83 5.01 8.19 9.94
N LEU A 84 3.73 8.48 9.70
CA LEU A 84 3.30 9.12 8.46
C LEU A 84 3.87 10.55 8.40
N PRO A 85 4.74 10.89 7.42
CA PRO A 85 5.23 12.25 7.25
C PRO A 85 4.08 13.25 7.04
N GLN A 86 4.23 14.47 7.53
CA GLN A 86 3.20 15.50 7.48
C GLN A 86 3.61 16.57 6.45
N ILE A 87 3.28 16.36 5.17
CA ILE A 87 3.64 17.24 4.06
C ILE A 87 2.36 17.73 3.36
N PRO A 88 1.77 18.87 3.79
CA PRO A 88 0.47 19.33 3.30
C PRO A 88 0.39 19.45 1.78
N ALA A 89 1.41 20.01 1.14
CA ALA A 89 1.42 20.19 -0.33
C ALA A 89 1.36 18.86 -1.09
N GLN A 90 2.08 17.82 -0.63
CA GLN A 90 2.01 16.48 -1.22
C GLN A 90 0.65 15.83 -0.97
N PHE A 91 0.08 16.02 0.23
CA PHE A 91 -1.27 15.53 0.54
C PHE A 91 -2.32 16.14 -0.39
N ASP A 92 -2.29 17.47 -0.58
CA ASP A 92 -3.22 18.17 -1.48
C ASP A 92 -3.08 17.68 -2.92
N ASN A 93 -1.87 17.44 -3.40
CA ASN A 93 -1.61 16.87 -4.72
C ASN A 93 -2.19 15.45 -4.84
N ALA A 94 -1.95 14.59 -3.87
CA ALA A 94 -2.45 13.22 -3.85
C ALA A 94 -3.99 13.17 -3.78
N LYS A 95 -4.59 14.01 -2.95
CA LYS A 95 -6.04 14.18 -2.86
C LYS A 95 -6.65 14.62 -4.20
N ASN A 96 -6.08 15.64 -4.82
CA ASN A 96 -6.53 16.13 -6.12
C ASN A 96 -6.33 15.10 -7.23
N SER A 97 -5.24 14.34 -7.22
CA SER A 97 -4.99 13.23 -8.14
C SER A 97 -6.08 12.17 -8.00
N SER A 98 -6.37 11.72 -6.78
CA SER A 98 -7.40 10.72 -6.49
C SER A 98 -8.80 11.18 -6.95
N LEU A 99 -9.17 12.44 -6.72
CA LEU A 99 -10.43 13.01 -7.21
C LEU A 99 -10.50 13.03 -8.74
N LYS A 100 -9.43 13.44 -9.41
CA LYS A 100 -9.34 13.44 -10.88
C LYS A 100 -9.43 12.03 -11.47
N GLN A 101 -8.80 11.04 -10.85
CA GLN A 101 -8.88 9.64 -11.28
C GLN A 101 -10.34 9.15 -11.27
N ILE A 102 -11.09 9.41 -10.20
CA ILE A 102 -12.51 9.03 -10.13
C ILE A 102 -13.33 9.81 -11.17
N ALA A 103 -13.14 11.13 -11.28
CA ALA A 103 -13.91 11.99 -12.20
C ALA A 103 -13.66 11.65 -13.67
N SER A 104 -12.44 11.21 -14.03
CA SER A 104 -12.08 10.85 -15.41
C SER A 104 -12.40 9.39 -15.78
N GLN A 105 -12.73 8.55 -14.79
CA GLN A 105 -12.99 7.13 -15.01
C GLN A 105 -14.29 6.94 -15.81
N ARG A 106 -14.14 6.41 -17.04
CA ARG A 106 -15.29 6.06 -17.87
C ARG A 106 -15.68 4.60 -17.65
N LEU A 107 -16.94 4.34 -17.37
CA LEU A 107 -17.50 3.01 -17.44
C LEU A 107 -17.89 2.69 -18.89
N THR A 108 -17.20 1.73 -19.48
CA THR A 108 -17.65 1.17 -20.75
C THR A 108 -18.86 0.25 -20.54
N LYS A 109 -19.68 0.04 -21.59
CA LYS A 109 -20.84 -0.87 -21.53
C LYS A 109 -20.47 -2.27 -21.01
N GLN A 110 -19.31 -2.78 -21.41
CA GLN A 110 -18.79 -4.09 -20.97
C GLN A 110 -18.47 -4.11 -19.48
N ASN A 111 -17.98 -3.01 -18.94
CA ASN A 111 -17.54 -2.94 -17.53
C ASN A 111 -18.69 -2.64 -16.56
N ILE A 112 -19.86 -2.20 -17.03
CA ILE A 112 -21.02 -1.91 -16.16
C ILE A 112 -21.39 -3.14 -15.33
N TYR A 113 -21.53 -4.29 -15.97
CA TYR A 113 -21.89 -5.54 -15.31
C TYR A 113 -20.85 -5.99 -14.30
N PHE A 114 -19.56 -5.98 -14.66
CA PHE A 114 -18.48 -6.39 -13.75
C PHE A 114 -18.33 -5.43 -12.57
N ASN A 115 -18.50 -4.13 -12.78
CA ASN A 115 -18.50 -3.16 -11.68
C ASN A 115 -19.69 -3.37 -10.74
N TYR A 116 -20.86 -3.67 -11.26
CA TYR A 116 -22.03 -4.01 -10.47
C TYR A 116 -21.80 -5.27 -9.63
N LEU A 117 -21.28 -6.34 -10.21
CA LEU A 117 -20.93 -7.55 -9.47
C LEU A 117 -19.87 -7.30 -8.40
N ALA A 118 -18.82 -6.53 -8.71
CA ALA A 118 -17.79 -6.18 -7.74
C ALA A 118 -18.37 -5.40 -6.55
N THR A 119 -19.27 -4.46 -6.82
CA THR A 119 -19.96 -3.69 -5.78
C THR A 119 -20.85 -4.58 -4.91
N GLN A 120 -21.58 -5.53 -5.51
CA GLN A 120 -22.39 -6.51 -4.76
C GLN A 120 -21.54 -7.43 -3.85
N LYS A 121 -20.37 -7.88 -4.31
CA LYS A 121 -19.44 -8.66 -3.49
C LYS A 121 -18.98 -7.91 -2.25
N LEU A 122 -18.89 -6.59 -2.33
CA LEU A 122 -18.61 -5.72 -1.20
C LEU A 122 -19.83 -5.47 -0.30
N GLY A 123 -21.03 -5.92 -0.70
CA GLY A 123 -22.29 -5.78 0.04
C GLY A 123 -23.05 -4.49 -0.26
N PHE A 124 -22.74 -3.80 -1.36
CA PHE A 124 -23.44 -2.58 -1.79
C PHE A 124 -24.34 -2.83 -3.00
N ASN A 125 -25.42 -2.05 -3.11
CA ASN A 125 -26.40 -2.13 -4.19
C ASN A 125 -26.39 -0.90 -5.11
N HIS A 126 -25.38 -0.05 -4.99
CA HIS A 126 -25.22 1.18 -5.78
C HIS A 126 -23.75 1.39 -6.14
N ASP A 127 -23.51 2.34 -7.04
CA ASP A 127 -22.14 2.73 -7.42
C ASP A 127 -21.45 3.50 -6.29
N ILE A 128 -20.51 2.88 -5.63
CA ILE A 128 -19.79 3.43 -4.46
C ILE A 128 -18.84 4.58 -4.81
N ARG A 129 -18.55 4.83 -6.10
CA ARG A 129 -17.59 5.88 -6.50
C ARG A 129 -18.05 7.27 -6.07
N LYS A 130 -19.35 7.53 -6.03
CA LYS A 130 -19.90 8.78 -5.54
C LYS A 130 -19.59 9.00 -4.06
N ASP A 131 -19.72 7.93 -3.26
CA ASP A 131 -19.47 7.99 -1.82
C ASP A 131 -17.98 8.16 -1.54
N VAL A 132 -17.13 7.40 -2.27
CA VAL A 132 -15.68 7.52 -2.20
C VAL A 132 -15.21 8.92 -2.61
N TYR A 133 -15.78 9.49 -3.66
CA TYR A 133 -15.49 10.86 -4.08
C TYR A 133 -15.82 11.88 -2.99
N ALA A 134 -17.01 11.79 -2.40
CA ALA A 134 -17.45 12.67 -1.31
C ALA A 134 -16.55 12.49 -0.05
N GLU A 135 -16.15 11.27 0.26
CA GLU A 135 -15.21 10.98 1.35
C GLU A 135 -13.87 11.69 1.10
N ILE A 136 -13.30 11.56 -0.10
CA ILE A 136 -12.04 12.21 -0.46
C ILE A 136 -12.17 13.74 -0.41
N GLN A 137 -13.27 14.33 -0.90
CA GLN A 137 -13.48 15.77 -0.82
C GLN A 137 -13.41 16.30 0.63
N ASN A 138 -13.91 15.54 1.59
CA ASN A 138 -13.95 15.90 3.01
C ASN A 138 -12.73 15.40 3.80
N LEU A 139 -11.77 14.75 3.14
CA LEU A 139 -10.55 14.25 3.76
C LEU A 139 -9.55 15.39 3.96
N ASP A 140 -8.95 15.43 5.13
CA ASP A 140 -7.81 16.26 5.49
C ASP A 140 -6.63 15.38 5.96
N LEU A 141 -5.45 15.98 6.11
CA LEU A 141 -4.25 15.25 6.52
C LEU A 141 -4.38 14.65 7.93
N ALA A 142 -5.10 15.31 8.83
CA ALA A 142 -5.33 14.79 10.18
C ALA A 142 -6.18 13.51 10.16
N LYS A 143 -7.24 13.46 9.34
CA LYS A 143 -8.08 12.26 9.15
C LYS A 143 -7.28 11.13 8.49
N LEU A 144 -6.41 11.45 7.51
CA LEU A 144 -5.52 10.47 6.90
C LEU A 144 -4.52 9.91 7.91
N THR A 145 -3.95 10.77 8.74
CA THR A 145 -3.04 10.36 9.82
C THR A 145 -3.74 9.46 10.85
N ASN A 146 -4.98 9.78 11.18
CA ASN A 146 -5.77 8.94 12.07
C ASN A 146 -6.04 7.55 11.46
N PHE A 147 -6.43 7.49 10.19
CA PHE A 147 -6.56 6.23 9.44
C PHE A 147 -5.27 5.43 9.47
N TYR A 148 -4.14 6.06 9.18
CA TYR A 148 -2.82 5.42 9.23
C TYR A 148 -2.52 4.83 10.61
N ASN A 149 -2.71 5.61 11.67
CA ASN A 149 -2.44 5.18 13.04
C ASN A 149 -3.33 4.02 13.51
N GLN A 150 -4.57 3.96 13.03
CA GLN A 150 -5.53 2.92 13.41
C GLN A 150 -5.40 1.64 12.57
N LYS A 151 -5.16 1.78 11.25
CA LYS A 151 -5.31 0.67 10.31
C LYS A 151 -3.99 0.14 9.74
N ILE A 152 -2.91 0.94 9.75
CA ILE A 152 -1.65 0.59 9.09
C ILE A 152 -0.53 0.41 10.11
N LYS A 153 -0.31 1.39 10.96
CA LYS A 153 0.76 1.37 11.95
C LYS A 153 0.75 0.14 12.88
N PRO A 154 -0.41 -0.38 13.35
CA PRO A 154 -0.45 -1.54 14.22
C PRO A 154 -0.18 -2.89 13.54
N ILE A 155 -0.10 -2.93 12.21
CA ILE A 155 0.03 -4.18 11.46
C ILE A 155 1.43 -4.78 11.65
N SER A 156 1.48 -6.06 12.00
CA SER A 156 2.71 -6.86 11.95
C SER A 156 2.97 -7.35 10.52
N TYR A 157 4.24 -7.32 10.11
CA TYR A 157 4.64 -7.68 8.76
C TYR A 157 5.44 -8.98 8.75
N ASN A 158 5.13 -9.86 7.79
CA ASN A 158 6.01 -10.93 7.37
C ASN A 158 6.84 -10.41 6.19
N THR A 159 8.13 -10.68 6.19
CA THR A 159 9.05 -10.25 5.13
C THR A 159 9.44 -11.45 4.29
N ALA A 160 9.20 -11.38 2.98
CA ALA A 160 9.73 -12.35 2.02
C ALA A 160 10.90 -11.72 1.27
N ILE A 161 12.02 -12.45 1.15
CA ILE A 161 13.22 -12.00 0.46
C ILE A 161 13.51 -12.99 -0.67
N ILE A 162 13.68 -12.47 -1.88
CA ILE A 162 14.06 -13.25 -3.05
C ILE A 162 15.40 -12.73 -3.55
N GLY A 163 16.41 -13.61 -3.62
CA GLY A 163 17.74 -13.25 -4.09
C GLY A 163 18.72 -14.42 -4.02
N LYS A 164 19.93 -14.22 -4.55
CA LYS A 164 21.01 -15.20 -4.38
C LYS A 164 21.51 -15.14 -2.95
N LYS A 165 21.41 -16.25 -2.22
CA LYS A 165 21.76 -16.36 -0.80
C LYS A 165 23.19 -15.87 -0.50
N GLU A 166 24.13 -16.23 -1.36
CA GLU A 166 25.54 -15.83 -1.26
C GLU A 166 25.79 -14.31 -1.29
N ASN A 167 24.86 -13.55 -1.85
CA ASN A 167 24.95 -12.09 -1.97
C ASN A 167 24.17 -11.36 -0.87
N LEU A 168 23.40 -12.08 -0.04
CA LEU A 168 22.57 -11.48 0.99
C LEU A 168 23.36 -11.24 2.27
N ASP A 169 23.14 -10.08 2.90
CA ASP A 169 23.61 -9.78 4.23
C ASP A 169 22.75 -10.52 5.28
N MET A 170 23.18 -11.75 5.59
CA MET A 170 22.47 -12.59 6.57
C MET A 170 22.45 -11.99 7.97
N ALA A 171 23.43 -11.14 8.34
CA ALA A 171 23.44 -10.43 9.62
C ALA A 171 22.36 -9.35 9.66
N ALA A 172 22.09 -8.67 8.55
CA ALA A 172 20.98 -7.74 8.45
C ALA A 172 19.62 -8.47 8.47
N ILE A 173 19.50 -9.61 7.76
CA ILE A 173 18.26 -10.40 7.71
C ILE A 173 17.90 -10.97 9.08
N SER A 174 18.85 -11.51 9.83
CA SER A 174 18.59 -12.08 11.17
C SER A 174 18.09 -11.04 12.20
N LYS A 175 18.36 -9.75 11.96
CA LYS A 175 17.82 -8.66 12.77
C LYS A 175 16.34 -8.34 12.48
N MET A 176 15.80 -8.80 11.35
CA MET A 176 14.41 -8.54 10.95
C MET A 176 13.42 -9.49 11.63
N GLY A 177 13.88 -10.63 12.14
CA GLY A 177 13.05 -11.63 12.80
C GLY A 177 13.59 -13.06 12.61
N GLU A 178 12.74 -14.04 12.91
CA GLU A 178 13.04 -15.45 12.65
C GLU A 178 13.15 -15.69 11.13
N PHE A 179 14.27 -16.28 10.73
CA PHE A 179 14.54 -16.59 9.32
C PHE A 179 14.19 -18.04 9.00
N VAL A 180 13.36 -18.22 7.98
CA VAL A 180 13.01 -19.53 7.42
C VAL A 180 13.37 -19.52 5.94
N GLU A 181 14.22 -20.47 5.53
CA GLU A 181 14.51 -20.69 4.11
C GLU A 181 13.43 -21.60 3.52
N VAL A 182 12.84 -21.21 2.40
CA VAL A 182 11.76 -21.94 1.74
C VAL A 182 12.25 -22.40 0.36
N SER A 183 12.14 -23.68 0.07
CA SER A 183 12.55 -24.25 -1.22
C SER A 183 11.51 -23.98 -2.32
N LEU A 184 11.89 -24.18 -3.58
CA LEU A 184 10.94 -24.05 -4.70
C LEU A 184 9.87 -25.15 -4.64
N GLU A 185 10.23 -26.35 -4.18
CA GLU A 185 9.27 -27.45 -3.99
C GLU A 185 8.21 -27.09 -2.94
N GLU A 186 8.60 -26.44 -1.84
CA GLU A 186 7.66 -25.99 -0.81
C GLU A 186 6.72 -24.89 -1.32
N ILE A 187 7.20 -24.02 -2.22
CA ILE A 187 6.39 -22.92 -2.77
C ILE A 187 5.43 -23.43 -3.85
N PHE A 188 5.91 -24.29 -4.75
CA PHE A 188 5.19 -24.66 -5.97
C PHE A 188 4.58 -26.07 -5.93
N GLY A 189 4.99 -26.91 -4.97
CA GLY A 189 4.42 -28.26 -4.78
C GLY A 189 4.90 -29.31 -5.79
N TYR A 190 6.09 -29.10 -6.42
CA TYR A 190 6.71 -30.06 -7.33
C TYR A 190 8.22 -30.17 -7.10
#